data_2037c022cfa47d1f5a59b1bd8c78f66d
#
_entry.id   2037c022cfa47d1f5a59b1bd8c78f66d
#
_cell.length_a   1.000
_cell.length_b   1.000
_cell.length_c   1.000
_cell.angle_alpha   90.00
_cell.angle_beta   90.00
_cell.angle_gamma   90.00
#
_symmetry.space_group_name_H-M   'P 1'
#
loop_
_entity.id
_entity.type
_entity.pdbx_description
1 polymer ?
#
loop_
_entity_poly.entity_id
_entity_poly.type
_entity_poly.pdbx_seq_one_letter_code
_entity_poly.pdbx_strand_id
1 'polypeptide(L)'
;MRVVRSQFRGCPRNCKRRADIEATERERSGRRWRPRPASQETGRRFNVTCGGGSAEDVILQVPHTDSAVTVAEHAPRRRWPVATLALFSLAALLAVLSLGAGPVALAPDTVTAALFGAGTEPHRIIVQEIRLPRAVLALAIGAILGLSGAALQGLLRNPLASPALFGAPQAAAFGAVVVIATGLADALSFALPVAAIAAAFVSVFVLLAVAGRNANLLILILAGLALSALAGAGTSLAVNLAPNPYAALEITFWLLGSLEDRSFQHVALALPFILAGAAILFANRNALRTLSLGEEAAQSLGVDVGRLRLAVIAGVALGVGGAVAVSGTIGFIGLVAPHLARPLLGYDPARLLLPSAAIGAALLLAADIAVRLIPATTDIKVGVLTAIIGVPFFLYLIVRDRRSLTGGLS
;
A
#
# COMPACT_ATOMS: atom_id res chain seq x y z
N MET A 1 3.66 5.39 33.17
CA MET A 1 3.40 4.38 34.25
C MET A 1 4.45 3.25 34.39
N ARG A 2 5.22 2.86 33.39
CA ARG A 2 6.27 1.81 33.54
C ARG A 2 7.57 2.29 34.19
N VAL A 3 7.91 3.57 34.10
CA VAL A 3 9.16 4.14 34.65
C VAL A 3 9.15 4.27 36.19
N VAL A 4 7.98 4.41 36.80
CA VAL A 4 7.85 4.55 38.27
C VAL A 4 8.01 3.20 39.00
N ARG A 5 7.77 2.06 38.35
CA ARG A 5 7.86 0.75 39.01
C ARG A 5 9.28 0.19 39.20
N SER A 6 10.28 0.71 38.53
CA SER A 6 11.66 0.23 38.62
C SER A 6 12.46 0.82 39.79
N GLN A 7 12.03 1.94 40.36
CA GLN A 7 12.77 2.66 41.43
C GLN A 7 12.40 2.20 42.87
N PHE A 8 11.39 1.36 43.03
CA PHE A 8 10.98 0.88 44.36
C PHE A 8 11.43 -0.56 44.69
N ARG A 9 12.57 -1.02 44.19
CA ARG A 9 13.16 -2.29 44.58
C ARG A 9 13.88 -2.15 45.93
N GLY A 10 13.14 -2.19 47.03
CA GLY A 10 13.72 -2.12 48.38
C GLY A 10 12.78 -1.66 49.48
N CYS A 11 11.59 -1.16 49.14
CA CYS A 11 10.62 -0.70 50.15
C CYS A 11 9.71 -1.84 50.67
N PRO A 12 9.40 -1.86 51.97
CA PRO A 12 8.47 -2.85 52.58
C PRO A 12 7.08 -2.81 51.94
N ARG A 13 6.41 -3.95 51.83
CA ARG A 13 5.11 -4.14 51.15
C ARG A 13 3.99 -3.17 51.55
N ASN A 14 4.06 -2.57 52.72
CA ASN A 14 3.04 -1.62 53.20
C ASN A 14 3.11 -0.20 52.61
N CYS A 15 4.27 0.28 52.15
CA CYS A 15 4.38 1.56 51.47
C CYS A 15 3.80 1.57 50.04
N LYS A 16 3.89 0.44 49.32
CA LYS A 16 3.28 0.27 48.01
C LYS A 16 1.77 0.39 48.03
N ARG A 17 1.12 -0.21 49.05
CA ARG A 17 -0.34 -0.21 49.15
C ARG A 17 -0.94 1.16 49.47
N ARG A 18 -0.21 2.03 50.20
CA ARG A 18 -0.66 3.42 50.47
C ARG A 18 -0.54 4.34 49.28
N ALA A 19 0.53 4.25 48.51
CA ALA A 19 0.72 5.06 47.33
C ALA A 19 -0.33 4.76 46.22
N ASP A 20 -0.73 3.48 46.08
CA ASP A 20 -1.77 3.08 45.14
C ASP A 20 -3.19 3.54 45.57
N ILE A 21 -3.45 3.64 46.89
CA ILE A 21 -4.73 4.13 47.44
C ILE A 21 -4.88 5.63 47.30
N GLU A 22 -3.83 6.40 47.56
CA GLU A 22 -3.87 7.88 47.38
C GLU A 22 -3.94 8.32 45.91
N ALA A 23 -3.37 7.56 45.00
CA ALA A 23 -3.51 7.81 43.56
C ALA A 23 -4.96 7.59 43.08
N THR A 24 -5.63 6.56 43.60
CA THR A 24 -7.02 6.19 43.24
C THR A 24 -8.06 7.16 43.83
N GLU A 25 -7.83 7.68 45.04
CA GLU A 25 -8.74 8.65 45.67
C GLU A 25 -8.68 10.03 45.01
N ARG A 26 -7.54 10.45 44.51
CA ARG A 26 -7.42 11.73 43.75
C ARG A 26 -8.12 11.70 42.37
N GLU A 27 -8.17 10.57 41.70
CA GLU A 27 -8.95 10.39 40.45
C GLU A 27 -10.47 10.48 40.70
N ARG A 28 -10.96 10.06 41.87
CA ARG A 28 -12.39 10.12 42.23
C ARG A 28 -12.89 11.50 42.66
N SER A 29 -12.01 12.44 43.04
CA SER A 29 -12.45 13.73 43.63
C SER A 29 -12.76 14.84 42.62
N GLY A 30 -12.71 14.61 41.33
CA GLY A 30 -13.31 15.46 40.27
C GLY A 30 -12.97 16.96 40.27
N ARG A 31 -11.87 17.40 40.86
CA ARG A 31 -11.51 18.82 40.88
C ARG A 31 -10.88 19.26 39.58
N ARG A 32 -11.59 20.13 38.85
CA ARG A 32 -11.14 20.78 37.61
C ARG A 32 -9.81 21.52 37.84
N TRP A 33 -8.77 21.07 37.13
CA TRP A 33 -7.49 21.73 37.02
C TRP A 33 -7.62 23.00 36.16
N ARG A 34 -7.26 24.17 36.70
CA ARG A 34 -7.10 25.41 35.91
C ARG A 34 -5.60 25.66 35.77
N PRO A 35 -5.05 25.85 34.55
CA PRO A 35 -3.63 26.17 34.37
C PRO A 35 -3.36 27.58 34.86
N ARG A 36 -2.32 27.72 35.70
CA ARG A 36 -1.71 29.03 36.05
C ARG A 36 -0.59 29.34 35.06
N PRO A 37 -0.32 30.65 34.77
CA PRO A 37 0.71 31.05 33.82
C PRO A 37 2.10 30.66 34.32
N ALA A 38 2.94 30.23 33.38
CA ALA A 38 4.31 29.80 33.60
C ALA A 38 5.20 31.02 33.98
N SER A 39 5.42 31.23 35.27
CA SER A 39 6.58 31.96 35.78
C SER A 39 6.83 31.45 37.18
N GLN A 40 8.05 30.93 37.40
CA GLN A 40 8.61 30.53 38.71
C GLN A 40 7.99 29.27 39.36
N GLU A 41 8.55 28.11 39.08
CA GLU A 41 8.65 27.06 40.08
C GLU A 41 9.90 26.19 39.85
N THR A 42 10.95 26.56 40.58
CA THR A 42 12.05 25.69 40.97
C THR A 42 11.54 24.64 41.94
N GLY A 43 11.73 23.34 41.60
CA GLY A 43 11.76 22.21 42.53
C GLY A 43 10.47 21.93 43.32
N ARG A 44 9.67 20.94 42.90
CA ARG A 44 8.61 20.36 43.73
C ARG A 44 9.22 19.48 44.83
N ARG A 45 9.11 19.93 46.09
CA ARG A 45 9.40 19.08 47.27
C ARG A 45 8.21 18.16 47.52
N PHE A 46 8.45 16.86 47.48
CA PHE A 46 7.52 15.85 47.99
C PHE A 46 8.04 15.35 49.33
N ASN A 47 7.37 15.69 50.42
CA ASN A 47 7.64 15.12 51.72
C ASN A 47 6.93 13.75 51.85
N VAL A 48 7.71 12.67 51.87
CA VAL A 48 7.21 11.35 52.20
C VAL A 48 7.74 11.02 53.61
N THR A 49 6.89 11.16 54.60
CA THR A 49 7.21 10.71 55.96
C THR A 49 6.92 9.23 56.10
N CYS A 50 7.94 8.40 56.14
CA CYS A 50 7.85 7.02 56.63
C CYS A 50 7.99 7.06 58.15
N GLY A 51 6.98 6.56 58.90
CA GLY A 51 6.96 6.60 60.34
C GLY A 51 8.13 5.84 60.98
N GLY A 52 8.92 6.55 61.84
CA GLY A 52 9.91 6.01 62.72
C GLY A 52 11.36 6.17 62.27
N GLY A 53 11.91 7.37 62.24
CA GLY A 53 13.32 7.65 61.96
C GLY A 53 13.51 9.07 61.46
N SER A 54 14.61 9.72 61.88
CA SER A 54 14.99 11.06 61.48
C SER A 54 14.79 11.31 59.99
N ALA A 55 14.18 12.47 59.65
CA ALA A 55 13.93 12.90 58.28
C ALA A 55 15.27 13.15 57.57
N GLU A 56 15.68 12.24 56.71
CA GLU A 56 16.69 12.51 55.68
C GLU A 56 15.98 13.10 54.47
N ASP A 57 16.32 14.35 54.12
CA ASP A 57 15.86 15.03 52.92
C ASP A 57 16.49 14.34 51.68
N VAL A 58 15.80 13.37 51.12
CA VAL A 58 16.21 12.78 49.81
C VAL A 58 15.81 13.77 48.72
N ILE A 59 16.76 14.62 48.32
CA ILE A 59 16.61 15.48 47.15
C ILE A 59 16.73 14.58 45.90
N LEU A 60 15.58 14.17 45.33
CA LEU A 60 15.56 13.58 44.01
C LEU A 60 15.92 14.68 42.99
N GLN A 61 17.21 14.77 42.65
CA GLN A 61 17.61 15.46 41.44
C GLN A 61 17.11 14.66 40.24
N VAL A 62 15.99 15.11 39.67
CA VAL A 62 15.62 14.73 38.30
C VAL A 62 16.70 15.35 37.42
N PRO A 63 17.53 14.54 36.74
CA PRO A 63 18.47 15.10 35.78
C PRO A 63 17.63 15.85 34.73
N HIS A 64 17.79 17.18 34.70
CA HIS A 64 17.41 17.94 33.52
C HIS A 64 18.30 17.42 32.39
N THR A 65 17.89 16.36 31.74
CA THR A 65 18.33 16.12 30.38
C THR A 65 17.70 17.22 29.54
N ASP A 66 18.43 18.34 29.44
CA ASP A 66 18.36 19.22 28.29
C ASP A 66 18.85 18.44 27.03
N SER A 67 18.38 17.25 26.89
CA SER A 67 18.21 16.65 25.57
C SER A 67 17.09 17.46 24.96
N ALA A 68 17.43 18.63 24.41
CA ALA A 68 16.66 19.22 23.35
C ALA A 68 16.35 18.04 22.43
N VAL A 69 15.11 17.52 22.51
CA VAL A 69 14.55 16.68 21.46
C VAL A 69 14.65 17.60 20.25
N THR A 70 15.77 17.45 19.53
CA THR A 70 15.89 18.01 18.20
C THR A 70 14.79 17.30 17.44
N VAL A 71 13.61 17.92 17.47
CA VAL A 71 12.53 17.62 16.54
C VAL A 71 13.21 17.77 15.20
N ALA A 72 13.54 16.63 14.58
CA ALA A 72 14.16 16.59 13.28
C ALA A 72 13.30 17.51 12.41
N GLU A 73 13.82 18.68 12.12
CA GLU A 73 13.14 19.69 11.31
C GLU A 73 12.76 19.00 10.02
N HIS A 74 11.48 18.81 9.86
CA HIS A 74 10.88 18.14 8.72
C HIS A 74 11.41 18.81 7.46
N ALA A 75 11.89 18.00 6.53
CA ALA A 75 12.30 18.44 5.20
C ALA A 75 11.34 19.55 4.69
N PRO A 76 11.84 20.67 4.19
CA PRO A 76 11.07 21.88 4.01
C PRO A 76 9.83 21.59 3.17
N ARG A 77 8.65 21.94 3.68
CA ARG A 77 7.32 21.79 3.06
C ARG A 77 7.27 22.20 1.57
N ARG A 78 8.23 23.00 1.16
CA ARG A 78 8.35 23.58 -0.19
C ARG A 78 8.82 22.58 -1.26
N ARG A 79 9.48 21.46 -0.90
CA ARG A 79 10.03 20.50 -1.87
C ARG A 79 9.05 19.41 -2.31
N TRP A 80 7.96 19.21 -1.57
CA TRP A 80 6.97 18.16 -1.87
C TRP A 80 6.33 18.29 -3.27
N PRO A 81 5.79 19.46 -3.72
CA PRO A 81 5.20 19.56 -5.04
C PRO A 81 6.22 19.36 -6.15
N VAL A 82 7.45 19.88 -6.00
CA VAL A 82 8.52 19.73 -6.97
C VAL A 82 8.94 18.28 -7.14
N ALA A 83 9.14 17.55 -6.03
CA ALA A 83 9.49 16.12 -6.08
C ALA A 83 8.36 15.29 -6.71
N THR A 84 7.11 15.58 -6.38
CA THR A 84 5.96 14.89 -6.97
C THR A 84 5.87 15.15 -8.47
N LEU A 85 6.06 16.42 -8.90
CA LEU A 85 6.07 16.77 -10.32
C LEU A 85 7.21 16.06 -11.06
N ALA A 86 8.42 16.02 -10.49
CA ALA A 86 9.55 15.31 -11.06
C ALA A 86 9.27 13.81 -11.26
N LEU A 87 8.59 13.16 -10.31
CA LEU A 87 8.20 11.75 -10.41
C LEU A 87 7.16 11.52 -11.52
N PHE A 88 6.17 12.42 -11.68
CA PHE A 88 5.23 12.36 -12.80
C PHE A 88 5.91 12.62 -14.13
N SER A 89 6.86 13.57 -14.18
CA SER A 89 7.66 13.82 -15.38
C SER A 89 8.52 12.61 -15.78
N LEU A 90 9.08 11.91 -14.79
CA LEU A 90 9.79 10.64 -15.01
C LEU A 90 8.87 9.57 -15.59
N ALA A 91 7.68 9.39 -15.02
CA ALA A 91 6.71 8.43 -15.53
C ALA A 91 6.25 8.77 -16.96
N ALA A 92 6.01 10.05 -17.24
CA ALA A 92 5.67 10.53 -18.58
C ALA A 92 6.83 10.30 -19.59
N LEU A 93 8.07 10.59 -19.19
CA LEU A 93 9.25 10.30 -19.99
C LEU A 93 9.37 8.81 -20.33
N LEU A 94 9.20 7.93 -19.32
CA LEU A 94 9.23 6.48 -19.53
C LEU A 94 8.08 6.02 -20.45
N ALA A 95 6.89 6.64 -20.36
CA ALA A 95 5.79 6.34 -21.25
C ALA A 95 6.13 6.70 -22.71
N VAL A 96 6.74 7.86 -22.93
CA VAL A 96 7.22 8.25 -24.27
C VAL A 96 8.32 7.30 -24.77
N LEU A 97 9.30 6.98 -23.93
CA LEU A 97 10.36 6.03 -24.28
C LEU A 97 9.81 4.63 -24.59
N SER A 98 8.74 4.22 -23.91
CA SER A 98 8.05 2.95 -24.16
C SER A 98 7.49 2.85 -25.59
N LEU A 99 7.12 3.97 -26.22
CA LEU A 99 6.64 3.98 -27.61
C LEU A 99 7.75 3.68 -28.63
N GLY A 100 9.00 4.05 -28.31
CA GLY A 100 10.17 3.73 -29.16
C GLY A 100 10.77 2.36 -28.91
N ALA A 101 10.63 1.84 -27.67
CA ALA A 101 11.26 0.61 -27.24
C ALA A 101 10.51 -0.66 -27.68
N GLY A 102 11.25 -1.66 -28.15
CA GLY A 102 10.69 -2.96 -28.52
C GLY A 102 11.55 -3.71 -29.53
N PRO A 103 11.15 -4.91 -29.97
CA PRO A 103 11.90 -5.74 -30.92
C PRO A 103 12.23 -5.01 -32.23
N VAL A 104 11.30 -4.18 -32.70
CA VAL A 104 11.54 -3.25 -33.82
C VAL A 104 11.89 -1.89 -33.23
N ALA A 105 13.16 -1.50 -33.28
CA ALA A 105 13.60 -0.18 -32.86
C ALA A 105 13.06 0.89 -33.84
N LEU A 106 12.30 1.85 -33.33
CA LEU A 106 11.78 2.97 -34.09
C LEU A 106 12.50 4.24 -33.67
N ALA A 107 12.94 5.01 -34.66
CA ALA A 107 13.54 6.33 -34.43
C ALA A 107 12.50 7.32 -33.88
N PRO A 108 12.88 8.30 -33.05
CA PRO A 108 11.92 9.23 -32.41
C PRO A 108 11.07 10.03 -33.43
N ASP A 109 11.60 10.38 -34.56
CA ASP A 109 10.90 11.05 -35.68
C ASP A 109 9.81 10.14 -36.29
N THR A 110 10.14 8.84 -36.46
CA THR A 110 9.18 7.83 -36.92
C THR A 110 8.05 7.61 -35.87
N VAL A 111 8.40 7.56 -34.60
CA VAL A 111 7.40 7.43 -33.51
C VAL A 111 6.47 8.64 -33.47
N THR A 112 7.01 9.84 -33.55
CA THR A 112 6.19 11.06 -33.56
C THR A 112 5.32 11.16 -34.84
N ALA A 113 5.86 10.86 -36.00
CA ALA A 113 5.07 10.82 -37.24
C ALA A 113 3.92 9.80 -37.14
N ALA A 114 4.22 8.57 -36.71
CA ALA A 114 3.22 7.52 -36.54
C ALA A 114 2.16 7.89 -35.53
N LEU A 115 2.52 8.54 -34.41
CA LEU A 115 1.60 8.95 -33.37
C LEU A 115 0.54 9.94 -33.88
N PHE A 116 0.93 10.84 -34.76
CA PHE A 116 0.03 11.82 -35.40
C PHE A 116 -0.60 11.33 -36.73
N GLY A 117 -0.54 10.03 -37.00
CA GLY A 117 -1.16 9.43 -38.18
C GLY A 117 -0.40 9.56 -39.47
N ALA A 118 0.84 10.10 -39.43
CA ALA A 118 1.77 10.18 -40.58
C ALA A 118 2.72 8.95 -40.57
N GLY A 119 3.47 8.77 -41.66
CA GLY A 119 4.41 7.66 -41.85
C GLY A 119 3.79 6.45 -42.54
N THR A 120 4.52 5.31 -42.53
CA THR A 120 4.08 4.10 -43.20
C THR A 120 3.02 3.37 -42.34
N GLU A 121 2.12 2.63 -42.99
CA GLU A 121 1.04 1.89 -42.30
C GLU A 121 1.57 0.94 -41.21
N PRO A 122 2.63 0.13 -41.41
CA PRO A 122 3.18 -0.73 -40.37
C PRO A 122 3.66 0.04 -39.11
N HIS A 123 4.33 1.19 -39.31
CA HIS A 123 4.79 1.98 -38.16
C HIS A 123 3.62 2.57 -37.37
N ARG A 124 2.56 2.97 -38.05
CA ARG A 124 1.34 3.49 -37.42
C ARG A 124 0.65 2.43 -36.59
N ILE A 125 0.48 1.19 -37.13
CA ILE A 125 -0.08 0.06 -36.39
C ILE A 125 0.77 -0.26 -35.14
N ILE A 126 2.10 -0.36 -35.30
CA ILE A 126 2.99 -0.66 -34.17
C ILE A 126 2.87 0.40 -33.06
N VAL A 127 2.83 1.68 -33.41
CA VAL A 127 2.81 2.77 -32.40
C VAL A 127 1.41 2.94 -31.83
N GLN A 128 0.37 3.04 -32.65
CA GLN A 128 -0.97 3.40 -32.21
C GLN A 128 -1.76 2.21 -31.66
N GLU A 129 -1.64 1.02 -32.26
CA GLU A 129 -2.49 -0.11 -31.89
C GLU A 129 -1.81 -1.10 -30.92
N ILE A 130 -0.46 -1.15 -30.91
CA ILE A 130 0.27 -2.10 -30.06
C ILE A 130 0.92 -1.38 -28.87
N ARG A 131 1.78 -0.35 -29.15
CA ARG A 131 2.61 0.24 -28.11
C ARG A 131 1.88 1.27 -27.25
N LEU A 132 1.03 2.08 -27.82
CA LEU A 132 0.31 3.13 -27.12
C LEU A 132 -0.68 2.56 -26.09
N PRO A 133 -1.56 1.59 -26.41
CA PRO A 133 -2.42 0.98 -25.41
C PRO A 133 -1.63 0.31 -24.29
N ARG A 134 -0.54 -0.38 -24.62
CA ARG A 134 0.35 -1.03 -23.65
C ARG A 134 1.00 -0.01 -22.71
N ALA A 135 1.50 1.10 -23.21
CA ALA A 135 2.09 2.18 -22.39
C ALA A 135 1.04 2.85 -21.47
N VAL A 136 -0.17 3.09 -21.99
CA VAL A 136 -1.28 3.66 -21.20
C VAL A 136 -1.69 2.70 -20.08
N LEU A 137 -1.81 1.40 -20.38
CA LEU A 137 -2.11 0.38 -19.35
C LEU A 137 -0.98 0.28 -18.32
N ALA A 138 0.29 0.26 -18.74
CA ALA A 138 1.42 0.24 -17.83
C ALA A 138 1.39 1.41 -16.86
N LEU A 139 1.13 2.61 -17.38
CA LEU A 139 1.00 3.84 -16.57
C LEU A 139 -0.17 3.74 -15.60
N ALA A 140 -1.35 3.38 -16.05
CA ALA A 140 -2.57 3.32 -15.24
C ALA A 140 -2.50 2.22 -14.16
N ILE A 141 -2.07 1.02 -14.54
CA ILE A 141 -1.94 -0.14 -13.65
C ILE A 141 -0.83 0.10 -12.61
N GLY A 142 0.33 0.59 -13.03
CA GLY A 142 1.41 0.93 -12.12
C GLY A 142 0.99 2.00 -11.11
N ALA A 143 0.28 3.04 -11.57
CA ALA A 143 -0.23 4.10 -10.73
C ALA A 143 -1.23 3.59 -9.69
N ILE A 144 -2.22 2.79 -10.06
CA ILE A 144 -3.21 2.28 -9.11
C ILE A 144 -2.61 1.29 -8.12
N LEU A 145 -1.64 0.48 -8.53
CA LEU A 145 -0.93 -0.42 -7.64
C LEU A 145 -0.12 0.38 -6.59
N GLY A 146 0.63 1.40 -7.00
CA GLY A 146 1.38 2.27 -6.10
C GLY A 146 0.48 3.04 -5.15
N LEU A 147 -0.61 3.62 -5.66
CA LEU A 147 -1.62 4.34 -4.88
C LEU A 147 -2.29 3.44 -3.84
N SER A 148 -2.73 2.25 -4.26
CA SER A 148 -3.37 1.25 -3.41
C SER A 148 -2.42 0.78 -2.31
N GLY A 149 -1.16 0.55 -2.65
CA GLY A 149 -0.13 0.21 -1.66
C GLY A 149 0.04 1.30 -0.60
N ALA A 150 0.16 2.56 -1.00
CA ALA A 150 0.28 3.69 -0.08
C ALA A 150 -0.95 3.84 0.82
N ALA A 151 -2.16 3.71 0.27
CA ALA A 151 -3.40 3.79 1.01
C ALA A 151 -3.52 2.67 2.06
N LEU A 152 -3.20 1.43 1.69
CA LEU A 152 -3.21 0.28 2.61
C LEU A 152 -2.14 0.38 3.68
N GLN A 153 -0.92 0.83 3.34
CA GLN A 153 0.13 1.07 4.32
C GLN A 153 -0.27 2.15 5.33
N GLY A 154 -0.99 3.19 4.88
CA GLY A 154 -1.58 4.21 5.75
C GLY A 154 -2.70 3.66 6.62
N LEU A 155 -3.62 2.88 6.06
CA LEU A 155 -4.75 2.28 6.76
C LEU A 155 -4.31 1.30 7.85
N LEU A 156 -3.37 0.40 7.50
CA LEU A 156 -2.86 -0.64 8.40
C LEU A 156 -1.75 -0.13 9.33
N ARG A 157 -1.27 1.08 9.11
CA ARG A 157 -0.08 1.64 9.78
C ARG A 157 1.10 0.66 9.74
N ASN A 158 1.19 -0.08 8.65
CA ASN A 158 2.19 -1.11 8.43
C ASN A 158 2.86 -0.89 7.07
N PRO A 159 4.18 -0.66 7.02
CA PRO A 159 4.92 -0.42 5.79
C PRO A 159 4.97 -1.63 4.84
N LEU A 160 4.62 -2.81 5.32
CA LEU A 160 4.65 -4.07 4.57
C LEU A 160 3.28 -4.43 3.97
N ALA A 161 2.27 -3.58 4.16
CA ALA A 161 0.95 -3.82 3.61
C ALA A 161 0.94 -3.73 2.08
N SER A 162 0.22 -4.64 1.44
CA SER A 162 0.06 -4.69 -0.01
C SER A 162 -1.38 -5.04 -0.40
N PRO A 163 -1.82 -4.74 -1.64
CA PRO A 163 -3.16 -5.07 -2.11
C PRO A 163 -3.54 -6.56 -2.02
N ALA A 164 -2.55 -7.45 -2.05
CA ALA A 164 -2.76 -8.89 -1.96
C ALA A 164 -3.37 -9.36 -0.64
N LEU A 165 -3.25 -8.57 0.46
CA LEU A 165 -3.75 -8.94 1.78
C LEU A 165 -5.28 -9.09 1.87
N PHE A 166 -6.03 -8.47 0.96
CA PHE A 166 -7.50 -8.46 1.02
C PHE A 166 -8.15 -9.40 -0.01
N GLY A 167 -7.37 -10.23 -0.70
CA GLY A 167 -7.87 -11.28 -1.57
C GLY A 167 -8.44 -10.84 -2.92
N ALA A 168 -8.69 -9.55 -3.14
CA ALA A 168 -9.28 -9.07 -4.38
C ALA A 168 -8.47 -9.39 -5.65
N PRO A 169 -7.13 -9.26 -5.68
CA PRO A 169 -6.35 -9.65 -6.85
C PRO A 169 -6.42 -11.14 -7.16
N GLN A 170 -6.37 -12.00 -6.12
CA GLN A 170 -6.47 -13.46 -6.28
C GLN A 170 -7.85 -13.89 -6.73
N ALA A 171 -8.90 -13.25 -6.21
CA ALA A 171 -10.27 -13.50 -6.65
C ALA A 171 -10.48 -13.07 -8.10
N ALA A 172 -9.95 -11.91 -8.51
CA ALA A 172 -9.97 -11.48 -9.90
C ALA A 172 -9.28 -12.51 -10.82
N ALA A 173 -8.11 -12.99 -10.39
CA ALA A 173 -7.38 -14.02 -11.09
C ALA A 173 -8.20 -15.32 -11.23
N PHE A 174 -8.83 -15.76 -10.14
CA PHE A 174 -9.70 -16.95 -10.18
C PHE A 174 -10.88 -16.76 -11.11
N GLY A 175 -11.55 -15.59 -11.10
CA GLY A 175 -12.65 -15.29 -12.03
C GLY A 175 -12.24 -15.40 -13.50
N ALA A 176 -11.06 -14.87 -13.86
CA ALA A 176 -10.52 -15.00 -15.21
C ALA A 176 -10.20 -16.47 -15.56
N VAL A 177 -9.59 -17.20 -14.63
CA VAL A 177 -9.24 -18.61 -14.82
C VAL A 177 -10.48 -19.49 -15.07
N VAL A 178 -11.58 -19.23 -14.37
CA VAL A 178 -12.85 -19.95 -14.61
C VAL A 178 -13.34 -19.74 -16.04
N VAL A 179 -13.23 -18.53 -16.57
CA VAL A 179 -13.64 -18.22 -17.96
C VAL A 179 -12.76 -18.93 -18.98
N ILE A 180 -11.44 -18.99 -18.75
CA ILE A 180 -10.51 -19.72 -19.64
C ILE A 180 -10.81 -21.24 -19.57
N ALA A 181 -10.93 -21.79 -18.34
CA ALA A 181 -11.15 -23.22 -18.13
C ALA A 181 -12.49 -23.73 -18.71
N THR A 182 -13.50 -22.85 -18.77
CA THR A 182 -14.82 -23.20 -19.37
C THR A 182 -14.92 -22.94 -20.88
N GLY A 183 -13.86 -22.37 -21.51
CA GLY A 183 -13.88 -22.00 -22.93
C GLY A 183 -14.77 -20.79 -23.24
N LEU A 184 -15.29 -20.10 -22.22
CA LEU A 184 -16.16 -18.94 -22.42
C LEU A 184 -15.37 -17.74 -22.99
N ALA A 185 -14.05 -17.73 -22.83
CA ALA A 185 -13.16 -16.73 -23.40
C ALA A 185 -13.22 -16.71 -24.93
N ASP A 186 -13.33 -17.88 -25.56
CA ASP A 186 -13.41 -18.02 -27.02
C ASP A 186 -14.78 -17.57 -27.58
N ALA A 187 -15.83 -17.73 -26.78
CA ALA A 187 -17.19 -17.37 -27.18
C ALA A 187 -17.49 -15.87 -27.00
N LEU A 188 -16.90 -15.23 -25.98
CA LEU A 188 -17.18 -13.84 -25.58
C LEU A 188 -15.88 -13.11 -25.22
N SER A 189 -15.42 -12.23 -26.07
CA SER A 189 -14.15 -11.48 -25.91
C SER A 189 -14.05 -10.65 -24.62
N PHE A 190 -15.18 -10.30 -24.01
CA PHE A 190 -15.22 -9.55 -22.74
C PHE A 190 -15.48 -10.43 -21.51
N ALA A 191 -15.69 -11.74 -21.67
CA ALA A 191 -16.01 -12.62 -20.55
C ALA A 191 -14.91 -12.61 -19.49
N LEU A 192 -13.66 -12.71 -19.91
CA LEU A 192 -12.51 -12.79 -19.02
C LEU A 192 -12.36 -11.53 -18.11
N PRO A 193 -12.27 -10.30 -18.66
CA PRO A 193 -12.19 -9.11 -17.80
C PRO A 193 -13.43 -8.87 -16.96
N VAL A 194 -14.64 -9.16 -17.48
CA VAL A 194 -15.88 -9.01 -16.71
C VAL A 194 -15.92 -9.99 -15.54
N ALA A 195 -15.56 -11.25 -15.75
CA ALA A 195 -15.51 -12.25 -14.68
C ALA A 195 -14.46 -11.91 -13.61
N ALA A 196 -13.29 -11.43 -14.03
CA ALA A 196 -12.25 -10.99 -13.10
C ALA A 196 -12.72 -9.83 -12.22
N ILE A 197 -13.34 -8.80 -12.81
CA ILE A 197 -13.91 -7.67 -12.06
C ILE A 197 -15.03 -8.15 -11.13
N ALA A 198 -15.96 -8.97 -11.65
CA ALA A 198 -17.07 -9.50 -10.85
C ALA A 198 -16.56 -10.34 -9.66
N ALA A 199 -15.57 -11.20 -9.86
CA ALA A 199 -14.96 -12.00 -8.81
C ALA A 199 -14.25 -11.14 -7.75
N ALA A 200 -13.55 -10.04 -8.16
CA ALA A 200 -12.98 -9.09 -7.23
C ALA A 200 -14.07 -8.42 -6.36
N PHE A 201 -15.19 -8.01 -6.95
CA PHE A 201 -16.31 -7.43 -6.19
C PHE A 201 -16.96 -8.43 -5.25
N VAL A 202 -17.20 -9.66 -5.72
CA VAL A 202 -17.75 -10.74 -4.88
C VAL A 202 -16.83 -11.00 -3.69
N SER A 203 -15.52 -11.08 -3.93
CA SER A 203 -14.54 -11.25 -2.85
C SER A 203 -14.62 -10.15 -1.80
N VAL A 204 -14.72 -8.88 -2.22
CA VAL A 204 -14.87 -7.76 -1.30
C VAL A 204 -16.20 -7.80 -0.57
N PHE A 205 -17.29 -8.12 -1.25
CA PHE A 205 -18.59 -8.28 -0.62
C PHE A 205 -18.57 -9.37 0.46
N VAL A 206 -18.00 -10.55 0.14
CA VAL A 206 -17.83 -11.64 1.09
C VAL A 206 -16.92 -11.22 2.26
N LEU A 207 -15.80 -10.55 1.97
CA LEU A 207 -14.91 -10.02 3.00
C LEU A 207 -15.66 -9.12 3.98
N LEU A 208 -16.46 -8.19 3.48
CA LEU A 208 -17.21 -7.25 4.30
C LEU A 208 -18.37 -7.95 5.06
N ALA A 209 -19.02 -8.92 4.45
CA ALA A 209 -20.08 -9.71 5.09
C ALA A 209 -19.53 -10.54 6.26
N VAL A 210 -18.38 -11.19 6.07
CA VAL A 210 -17.69 -11.98 7.11
C VAL A 210 -17.15 -11.09 8.22
N ALA A 211 -16.57 -9.95 7.86
CA ALA A 211 -15.97 -9.04 8.82
C ALA A 211 -17.02 -8.26 9.65
N GLY A 212 -18.22 -8.03 9.11
CA GLY A 212 -19.30 -7.29 9.78
C GLY A 212 -19.04 -5.78 9.92
N ARG A 213 -20.04 -5.06 10.48
CA ARG A 213 -20.01 -3.58 10.55
C ARG A 213 -18.94 -3.01 11.49
N ASN A 214 -18.55 -3.77 12.51
CA ASN A 214 -17.56 -3.36 13.53
C ASN A 214 -16.26 -4.17 13.43
N ALA A 215 -15.90 -4.59 12.20
CA ALA A 215 -14.75 -5.45 11.98
C ALA A 215 -13.46 -4.86 12.55
N ASN A 216 -12.83 -5.64 13.43
CA ASN A 216 -11.45 -5.39 13.79
C ASN A 216 -10.55 -5.61 12.56
N LEU A 217 -9.49 -4.81 12.45
CA LEU A 217 -8.50 -4.90 11.39
C LEU A 217 -7.94 -6.31 11.20
N LEU A 218 -7.72 -7.04 12.32
CA LEU A 218 -7.23 -8.41 12.31
C LEU A 218 -8.20 -9.36 11.59
N ILE A 219 -9.51 -9.23 11.83
CA ILE A 219 -10.54 -10.05 11.18
C ILE A 219 -10.55 -9.79 9.67
N LEU A 220 -10.42 -8.53 9.26
CA LEU A 220 -10.35 -8.16 7.85
C LEU A 220 -9.14 -8.80 7.13
N ILE A 221 -7.97 -8.78 7.78
CA ILE A 221 -6.75 -9.38 7.23
C ILE A 221 -6.89 -10.91 7.16
N LEU A 222 -7.38 -11.55 8.22
CA LEU A 222 -7.55 -13.01 8.26
C LEU A 222 -8.59 -13.48 7.23
N ALA A 223 -9.71 -12.78 7.11
CA ALA A 223 -10.73 -13.08 6.10
C ALA A 223 -10.20 -12.87 4.66
N GLY A 224 -9.43 -11.78 4.44
CA GLY A 224 -8.77 -11.55 3.15
C GLY A 224 -7.77 -12.63 2.78
N LEU A 225 -6.98 -13.10 3.76
CA LEU A 225 -6.04 -14.20 3.57
C LEU A 225 -6.77 -15.53 3.26
N ALA A 226 -7.86 -15.81 3.98
CA ALA A 226 -8.68 -16.99 3.72
C ALA A 226 -9.31 -16.97 2.31
N LEU A 227 -9.83 -15.81 1.89
CA LEU A 227 -10.36 -15.62 0.53
C LEU A 227 -9.26 -15.77 -0.54
N SER A 228 -8.06 -15.24 -0.28
CA SER A 228 -6.91 -15.45 -1.16
C SER A 228 -6.56 -16.94 -1.30
N ALA A 229 -6.53 -17.67 -0.19
CA ALA A 229 -6.23 -19.10 -0.19
C ALA A 229 -7.32 -19.90 -0.93
N LEU A 230 -8.60 -19.55 -0.71
CA LEU A 230 -9.73 -20.18 -1.40
C LEU A 230 -9.67 -19.93 -2.92
N ALA A 231 -9.42 -18.69 -3.34
CA ALA A 231 -9.26 -18.34 -4.75
C ALA A 231 -8.07 -19.08 -5.38
N GLY A 232 -6.94 -19.17 -4.65
CA GLY A 232 -5.77 -19.94 -5.08
C GLY A 232 -6.06 -21.45 -5.25
N ALA A 233 -6.77 -22.05 -4.29
CA ALA A 233 -7.20 -23.44 -4.38
C ALA A 233 -8.16 -23.66 -5.57
N GLY A 234 -9.11 -22.73 -5.78
CA GLY A 234 -10.01 -22.77 -6.94
C GLY A 234 -9.26 -22.63 -8.26
N THR A 235 -8.25 -21.76 -8.33
CA THR A 235 -7.37 -21.63 -9.49
C THR A 235 -6.62 -22.94 -9.77
N SER A 236 -6.03 -23.55 -8.73
CA SER A 236 -5.34 -24.85 -8.87
C SER A 236 -6.29 -25.95 -9.34
N LEU A 237 -7.51 -25.96 -8.81
CA LEU A 237 -8.53 -26.91 -9.25
C LEU A 237 -8.90 -26.71 -10.73
N ALA A 238 -9.09 -25.46 -11.15
CA ALA A 238 -9.41 -25.13 -12.54
C ALA A 238 -8.29 -25.53 -13.51
N VAL A 239 -7.02 -25.36 -13.13
CA VAL A 239 -5.87 -25.86 -13.92
C VAL A 239 -5.88 -27.37 -14.01
N ASN A 240 -6.19 -28.10 -12.93
CA ASN A 240 -6.27 -29.57 -12.92
C ASN A 240 -7.45 -30.10 -13.74
N LEU A 241 -8.54 -29.37 -13.82
CA LEU A 241 -9.74 -29.70 -14.58
C LEU A 241 -9.75 -29.09 -15.99
N ALA A 242 -8.66 -28.46 -16.41
CA ALA A 242 -8.57 -27.86 -17.74
C ALA A 242 -8.86 -28.86 -18.84
N PRO A 243 -9.71 -28.53 -19.84
CA PRO A 243 -10.18 -29.47 -20.84
C PRO A 243 -9.07 -29.99 -21.76
N ASN A 244 -7.99 -29.28 -21.87
CA ASN A 244 -6.81 -29.63 -22.66
C ASN A 244 -5.53 -28.95 -22.12
N PRO A 245 -4.32 -29.41 -22.49
CA PRO A 245 -3.07 -28.85 -22.05
C PRO A 245 -2.88 -27.37 -22.46
N TYR A 246 -3.46 -26.92 -23.55
CA TYR A 246 -3.35 -25.53 -24.02
C TYR A 246 -4.08 -24.57 -23.09
N ALA A 247 -5.29 -24.94 -22.64
CA ALA A 247 -6.03 -24.14 -21.65
C ALA A 247 -5.25 -24.02 -20.31
N ALA A 248 -4.61 -25.09 -19.86
CA ALA A 248 -3.76 -25.07 -18.66
C ALA A 248 -2.54 -24.14 -18.84
N LEU A 249 -1.91 -24.13 -20.00
CA LEU A 249 -0.82 -23.23 -20.34
C LEU A 249 -1.30 -21.78 -20.42
N GLU A 250 -2.42 -21.52 -21.05
CA GLU A 250 -3.02 -20.17 -21.14
C GLU A 250 -3.33 -19.60 -19.77
N ILE A 251 -3.95 -20.37 -18.88
CA ILE A 251 -4.16 -20.00 -17.49
C ILE A 251 -2.83 -19.63 -16.82
N THR A 252 -1.81 -20.48 -17.00
CA THR A 252 -0.49 -20.27 -16.38
C THR A 252 0.14 -18.98 -16.89
N PHE A 253 0.15 -18.72 -18.19
CA PHE A 253 0.70 -17.49 -18.77
C PHE A 253 -0.09 -16.26 -18.35
N TRP A 254 -1.41 -16.37 -18.24
CA TRP A 254 -2.24 -15.26 -17.78
C TRP A 254 -1.94 -14.90 -16.30
N LEU A 255 -1.74 -15.92 -15.44
CA LEU A 255 -1.39 -15.72 -14.03
C LEU A 255 -0.03 -15.06 -13.82
N LEU A 256 0.92 -15.20 -14.76
CA LEU A 256 2.24 -14.56 -14.68
C LEU A 256 2.19 -13.04 -14.85
N GLY A 257 1.09 -12.50 -15.34
CA GLY A 257 0.88 -11.07 -15.54
C GLY A 257 1.64 -10.50 -16.73
N SER A 258 0.90 -9.97 -17.71
CA SER A 258 1.45 -9.43 -18.96
C SER A 258 0.66 -8.23 -19.45
N LEU A 259 1.36 -7.32 -20.14
CA LEU A 259 0.79 -6.20 -20.88
C LEU A 259 0.82 -6.43 -22.40
N GLU A 260 1.22 -7.63 -22.82
CA GLU A 260 1.30 -8.05 -24.20
C GLU A 260 -0.10 -8.27 -24.77
N ASP A 261 -0.26 -8.04 -26.08
CA ASP A 261 -1.51 -8.20 -26.82
C ASP A 261 -2.70 -7.41 -26.24
N ARG A 262 -2.43 -6.23 -25.67
CA ARG A 262 -3.47 -5.35 -25.12
C ARG A 262 -3.77 -4.20 -26.09
N SER A 263 -5.05 -4.02 -26.38
CA SER A 263 -5.61 -3.00 -27.26
C SER A 263 -6.30 -1.88 -26.47
N PHE A 264 -6.76 -0.84 -27.17
CA PHE A 264 -7.58 0.22 -26.57
C PHE A 264 -8.90 -0.29 -25.97
N GLN A 265 -9.41 -1.42 -26.41
CA GLN A 265 -10.59 -2.05 -25.77
C GLN A 265 -10.29 -2.44 -24.33
N HIS A 266 -9.10 -3.01 -24.06
CA HIS A 266 -8.66 -3.31 -22.69
C HIS A 266 -8.45 -2.05 -21.85
N VAL A 267 -7.94 -0.97 -22.47
CA VAL A 267 -7.82 0.34 -21.82
C VAL A 267 -9.21 0.86 -21.41
N ALA A 268 -10.15 0.90 -22.37
CA ALA A 268 -11.51 1.38 -22.16
C ALA A 268 -12.25 0.59 -21.06
N LEU A 269 -11.96 -0.71 -20.95
CA LEU A 269 -12.56 -1.58 -19.96
C LEU A 269 -11.95 -1.40 -18.56
N ALA A 270 -10.62 -1.29 -18.44
CA ALA A 270 -9.95 -1.20 -17.14
C ALA A 270 -9.95 0.20 -16.56
N LEU A 271 -9.78 1.23 -17.41
CA LEU A 271 -9.55 2.60 -16.98
C LEU A 271 -10.66 3.18 -16.10
N PRO A 272 -11.97 2.98 -16.38
CA PRO A 272 -13.03 3.47 -15.51
C PRO A 272 -12.93 2.94 -14.07
N PHE A 273 -12.62 1.66 -13.89
CA PHE A 273 -12.47 1.03 -12.59
C PHE A 273 -11.20 1.50 -11.87
N ILE A 274 -10.09 1.65 -12.60
CA ILE A 274 -8.84 2.20 -12.08
C ILE A 274 -9.05 3.62 -11.60
N LEU A 275 -9.69 4.47 -12.39
CA LEU A 275 -9.95 5.87 -12.04
C LEU A 275 -10.93 5.99 -10.88
N ALA A 276 -12.00 5.20 -10.86
CA ALA A 276 -12.95 5.19 -9.75
C ALA A 276 -12.27 4.73 -8.44
N GLY A 277 -11.48 3.66 -8.48
CA GLY A 277 -10.69 3.20 -7.34
C GLY A 277 -9.71 4.28 -6.86
N ALA A 278 -8.97 4.90 -7.77
CA ALA A 278 -8.05 5.98 -7.47
C ALA A 278 -8.75 7.20 -6.85
N ALA A 279 -9.91 7.59 -7.38
CA ALA A 279 -10.73 8.69 -6.85
C ALA A 279 -11.18 8.41 -5.41
N ILE A 280 -11.68 7.20 -5.12
CA ILE A 280 -12.07 6.79 -3.77
C ILE A 280 -10.87 6.87 -2.81
N LEU A 281 -9.73 6.32 -3.19
CA LEU A 281 -8.52 6.33 -2.35
C LEU A 281 -8.04 7.77 -2.10
N PHE A 282 -8.01 8.61 -3.11
CA PHE A 282 -7.57 9.99 -3.01
C PHE A 282 -8.53 10.87 -2.21
N ALA A 283 -9.84 10.67 -2.34
CA ALA A 283 -10.87 11.35 -1.54
C ALA A 283 -10.68 11.12 -0.03
N ASN A 284 -10.20 9.92 0.35
CA ASN A 284 -9.98 9.54 1.74
C ASN A 284 -8.58 9.90 2.29
N ARG A 285 -7.75 10.64 1.54
CA ARG A 285 -6.37 10.95 1.93
C ARG A 285 -6.24 11.65 3.28
N ASN A 286 -7.16 12.58 3.59
CA ASN A 286 -7.11 13.34 4.85
C ASN A 286 -7.52 12.47 6.04
N ALA A 287 -8.48 11.57 5.87
CA ALA A 287 -8.87 10.60 6.89
C ALA A 287 -7.73 9.60 7.18
N LEU A 288 -6.99 9.16 6.16
CA LEU A 288 -5.79 8.34 6.33
C LEU A 288 -4.69 9.07 7.11
N ARG A 289 -4.50 10.39 6.87
CA ARG A 289 -3.59 11.22 7.65
C ARG A 289 -4.02 11.28 9.11
N THR A 290 -5.28 11.54 9.38
CA THR A 290 -5.81 11.62 10.74
C THR A 290 -5.68 10.27 11.46
N LEU A 291 -5.89 9.15 10.76
CA LEU A 291 -5.73 7.80 11.30
C LEU A 291 -4.28 7.51 11.75
N SER A 292 -3.28 8.17 11.19
CA SER A 292 -1.88 8.00 11.63
C SER A 292 -1.64 8.44 13.09
N LEU A 293 -2.52 9.28 13.66
CA LEU A 293 -2.49 9.68 15.07
C LEU A 293 -3.04 8.61 16.02
N GLY A 294 -3.63 7.55 15.50
CA GLY A 294 -4.30 6.49 16.26
C GLY A 294 -5.81 6.48 16.02
N GLU A 295 -6.47 5.33 16.25
CA GLU A 295 -7.91 5.17 15.98
C GLU A 295 -8.76 6.05 16.90
N GLU A 296 -8.47 6.07 18.20
CA GLU A 296 -9.18 6.88 19.19
C GLU A 296 -9.06 8.39 18.89
N ALA A 297 -7.85 8.84 18.54
CA ALA A 297 -7.62 10.23 18.16
C ALA A 297 -8.34 10.58 16.85
N ALA A 298 -8.34 9.68 15.87
CA ALA A 298 -9.05 9.88 14.61
C ALA A 298 -10.56 9.99 14.81
N GLN A 299 -11.14 9.14 15.65
CA GLN A 299 -12.57 9.19 16.00
C GLN A 299 -12.92 10.49 16.73
N SER A 300 -12.09 10.92 17.68
CA SER A 300 -12.27 12.19 18.40
C SER A 300 -12.22 13.42 17.46
N LEU A 301 -11.50 13.31 16.35
CA LEU A 301 -11.42 14.31 15.28
C LEU A 301 -12.53 14.15 14.22
N GLY A 302 -13.51 13.28 14.46
CA GLY A 302 -14.69 13.11 13.60
C GLY A 302 -14.50 12.14 12.43
N VAL A 303 -13.41 11.35 12.38
CA VAL A 303 -13.22 10.35 11.33
C VAL A 303 -13.95 9.06 11.71
N ASP A 304 -14.92 8.65 10.88
CA ASP A 304 -15.52 7.31 10.96
C ASP A 304 -14.52 6.27 10.40
N VAL A 305 -13.78 5.63 11.31
CA VAL A 305 -12.75 4.64 10.95
C VAL A 305 -13.36 3.42 10.24
N GLY A 306 -14.58 3.03 10.58
CA GLY A 306 -15.30 1.93 9.92
C GLY A 306 -15.56 2.24 8.44
N ARG A 307 -16.13 3.41 8.15
CA ARG A 307 -16.36 3.87 6.77
C ARG A 307 -15.05 4.06 6.00
N LEU A 308 -14.01 4.59 6.65
CA LEU A 308 -12.70 4.73 6.03
C LEU A 308 -12.13 3.38 5.59
N ARG A 309 -12.20 2.35 6.45
CA ARG A 309 -11.76 0.99 6.12
C ARG A 309 -12.51 0.45 4.91
N LEU A 310 -13.85 0.55 4.92
CA LEU A 310 -14.69 0.12 3.80
C LEU A 310 -14.32 0.84 2.50
N ALA A 311 -14.20 2.16 2.54
CA ALA A 311 -13.87 2.97 1.37
C ALA A 311 -12.50 2.61 0.79
N VAL A 312 -11.47 2.45 1.64
CA VAL A 312 -10.14 2.10 1.17
C VAL A 312 -10.11 0.69 0.58
N ILE A 313 -10.74 -0.30 1.23
CA ILE A 313 -10.81 -1.67 0.71
C ILE A 313 -11.57 -1.71 -0.61
N ALA A 314 -12.71 -1.03 -0.71
CA ALA A 314 -13.49 -0.95 -1.94
C ALA A 314 -12.71 -0.25 -3.07
N GLY A 315 -12.03 0.87 -2.77
CA GLY A 315 -11.19 1.57 -3.73
C GLY A 315 -10.03 0.74 -4.25
N VAL A 316 -9.36 -0.02 -3.36
CA VAL A 316 -8.30 -0.95 -3.75
C VAL A 316 -8.86 -2.08 -4.61
N ALA A 317 -9.96 -2.70 -4.20
CA ALA A 317 -10.53 -3.82 -4.95
C ALA A 317 -11.01 -3.41 -6.34
N LEU A 318 -11.66 -2.24 -6.44
CA LEU A 318 -12.12 -1.67 -7.70
C LEU A 318 -10.94 -1.38 -8.64
N GLY A 319 -9.95 -0.64 -8.14
CA GLY A 319 -8.82 -0.21 -8.96
C GLY A 319 -7.87 -1.36 -9.32
N VAL A 320 -7.50 -2.19 -8.33
CA VAL A 320 -6.60 -3.33 -8.56
C VAL A 320 -7.32 -4.47 -9.25
N GLY A 321 -8.63 -4.71 -8.97
CA GLY A 321 -9.45 -5.66 -9.69
C GLY A 321 -9.55 -5.34 -11.17
N GLY A 322 -9.82 -4.06 -11.51
CA GLY A 322 -9.81 -3.58 -12.90
C GLY A 322 -8.44 -3.73 -13.58
N ALA A 323 -7.34 -3.50 -12.84
CA ALA A 323 -5.98 -3.72 -13.35
C ALA A 323 -5.73 -5.20 -13.65
N VAL A 324 -6.00 -6.09 -12.68
CA VAL A 324 -5.79 -7.54 -12.81
C VAL A 324 -6.62 -8.12 -13.95
N ALA A 325 -7.84 -7.63 -14.16
CA ALA A 325 -8.75 -8.07 -15.20
C ALA A 325 -8.17 -8.00 -16.63
N VAL A 326 -7.23 -7.10 -16.87
CA VAL A 326 -6.62 -6.90 -18.19
C VAL A 326 -5.14 -7.27 -18.25
N SER A 327 -4.45 -7.33 -17.12
CA SER A 327 -3.00 -7.59 -17.09
C SER A 327 -2.62 -8.89 -16.41
N GLY A 328 -3.57 -9.62 -15.81
CA GLY A 328 -3.22 -10.68 -14.88
C GLY A 328 -2.57 -10.14 -13.61
N THR A 329 -1.91 -11.01 -12.84
CA THR A 329 -1.38 -10.62 -11.53
C THR A 329 0.01 -10.00 -11.65
N ILE A 330 0.13 -8.71 -11.29
CA ILE A 330 1.41 -8.00 -11.20
C ILE A 330 1.66 -7.66 -9.73
N GLY A 331 2.70 -8.27 -9.16
CA GLY A 331 3.03 -8.13 -7.75
C GLY A 331 4.06 -7.04 -7.45
N PHE A 332 4.34 -6.84 -6.15
CA PHE A 332 5.42 -6.03 -5.56
C PHE A 332 5.36 -4.51 -5.79
N ILE A 333 4.83 -4.00 -6.89
CA ILE A 333 4.79 -2.56 -7.17
C ILE A 333 4.09 -1.80 -6.05
N GLY A 334 2.95 -2.29 -5.55
CA GLY A 334 2.22 -1.66 -4.46
C GLY A 334 2.94 -1.67 -3.11
N LEU A 335 3.92 -2.54 -2.93
CA LEU A 335 4.77 -2.56 -1.74
C LEU A 335 5.98 -1.64 -1.91
N VAL A 336 6.63 -1.69 -3.05
CA VAL A 336 7.90 -1.00 -3.34
C VAL A 336 7.69 0.50 -3.55
N ALA A 337 6.66 0.90 -4.32
CA ALA A 337 6.45 2.29 -4.70
C ALA A 337 6.29 3.24 -3.49
N PRO A 338 5.44 2.98 -2.48
CA PRO A 338 5.33 3.86 -1.33
C PRO A 338 6.60 3.82 -0.45
N HIS A 339 7.33 2.70 -0.44
CA HIS A 339 8.60 2.63 0.28
C HIS A 339 9.67 3.54 -0.32
N LEU A 340 9.78 3.58 -1.66
CA LEU A 340 10.68 4.49 -2.38
C LEU A 340 10.26 5.96 -2.26
N ALA A 341 8.96 6.24 -2.07
CA ALA A 341 8.45 7.60 -1.89
C ALA A 341 8.82 8.21 -0.52
N ARG A 342 8.90 7.39 0.54
CA ARG A 342 9.12 7.86 1.93
C ARG A 342 10.38 8.66 2.15
N PRO A 343 11.57 8.24 1.71
CA PRO A 343 12.81 9.01 1.90
C PRO A 343 12.76 10.39 1.25
N LEU A 344 11.97 10.53 0.17
CA LEU A 344 11.86 11.77 -0.60
C LEU A 344 10.85 12.76 0.00
N LEU A 345 9.78 12.25 0.65
CA LEU A 345 8.56 13.02 0.94
C LEU A 345 8.06 12.89 2.38
N GLY A 346 8.72 12.05 3.19
CA GLY A 346 8.33 11.78 4.58
C GLY A 346 7.26 10.69 4.69
N TYR A 347 6.69 10.58 5.89
CA TYR A 347 5.81 9.47 6.27
C TYR A 347 4.32 9.85 6.32
N ASP A 348 3.93 11.05 5.86
CA ASP A 348 2.53 11.50 5.84
C ASP A 348 1.72 10.69 4.81
N PRO A 349 0.75 9.86 5.22
CA PRO A 349 0.01 8.99 4.29
C PRO A 349 -0.69 9.77 3.18
N ALA A 350 -1.25 10.96 3.48
CA ALA A 350 -1.94 11.76 2.49
C ALA A 350 -1.03 12.30 1.39
N ARG A 351 0.24 12.61 1.75
CA ARG A 351 1.24 13.12 0.80
C ARG A 351 1.90 12.02 -0.01
N LEU A 352 1.91 10.78 0.51
CA LEU A 352 2.54 9.65 -0.16
C LEU A 352 1.71 9.07 -1.31
N LEU A 353 0.39 9.31 -1.35
CA LEU A 353 -0.49 8.69 -2.35
C LEU A 353 -0.07 8.99 -3.79
N LEU A 354 0.01 10.28 -4.16
CA LEU A 354 0.35 10.69 -5.53
C LEU A 354 1.78 10.31 -5.94
N PRO A 355 2.81 10.56 -5.11
CA PRO A 355 4.16 10.10 -5.43
C PRO A 355 4.27 8.60 -5.59
N SER A 356 3.56 7.83 -4.76
CA SER A 356 3.54 6.36 -4.88
C SER A 356 2.87 5.91 -6.19
N ALA A 357 1.82 6.61 -6.62
CA ALA A 357 1.22 6.37 -7.93
C ALA A 357 2.22 6.64 -9.07
N ALA A 358 2.93 7.78 -9.04
CA ALA A 358 3.92 8.13 -10.04
C ALA A 358 5.10 7.14 -10.09
N ILE A 359 5.62 6.74 -8.91
CA ILE A 359 6.69 5.73 -8.81
C ILE A 359 6.17 4.36 -9.29
N GLY A 360 4.96 3.97 -8.92
CA GLY A 360 4.36 2.72 -9.38
C GLY A 360 4.22 2.67 -10.91
N ALA A 361 3.76 3.76 -11.53
CA ALA A 361 3.71 3.92 -12.98
C ALA A 361 5.09 3.81 -13.61
N ALA A 362 6.08 4.53 -13.06
CA ALA A 362 7.46 4.50 -13.55
C ALA A 362 8.09 3.09 -13.45
N LEU A 363 7.87 2.40 -12.32
CA LEU A 363 8.37 1.04 -12.11
C LEU A 363 7.78 0.05 -13.12
N LEU A 364 6.47 0.10 -13.34
CA LEU A 364 5.82 -0.82 -14.29
C LEU A 364 6.23 -0.52 -15.72
N LEU A 365 6.31 0.75 -16.11
CA LEU A 365 6.81 1.15 -17.42
C LEU A 365 8.27 0.71 -17.64
N ALA A 366 9.13 0.91 -16.65
CA ALA A 366 10.53 0.48 -16.72
C ALA A 366 10.65 -1.05 -16.84
N ALA A 367 9.85 -1.79 -16.07
CA ALA A 367 9.81 -3.25 -16.15
C ALA A 367 9.29 -3.72 -17.52
N ASP A 368 8.26 -3.07 -18.05
CA ASP A 368 7.71 -3.39 -19.37
C ASP A 368 8.70 -3.10 -20.51
N ILE A 369 9.42 -1.99 -20.44
CA ILE A 369 10.50 -1.67 -21.39
C ILE A 369 11.61 -2.72 -21.29
N ALA A 370 12.04 -3.06 -20.06
CA ALA A 370 13.11 -4.02 -19.84
C ALA A 370 12.78 -5.40 -20.41
N VAL A 371 11.57 -5.90 -20.19
CA VAL A 371 11.11 -7.18 -20.75
C VAL A 371 11.19 -7.19 -22.28
N ARG A 372 10.81 -6.11 -22.92
CA ARG A 372 10.83 -5.99 -24.40
C ARG A 372 12.24 -5.85 -25.01
N LEU A 373 13.21 -5.45 -24.20
CA LEU A 373 14.61 -5.29 -24.63
C LEU A 373 15.47 -6.53 -24.34
N ILE A 374 15.01 -7.46 -23.50
CA ILE A 374 15.74 -8.71 -23.21
C ILE A 374 15.58 -9.65 -24.43
N PRO A 375 16.69 -10.02 -25.11
CA PRO A 375 16.63 -10.97 -26.20
C PRO A 375 16.38 -12.38 -25.64
N ALA A 376 15.14 -12.82 -25.64
CA ALA A 376 14.74 -14.15 -25.21
C ALA A 376 14.01 -14.88 -26.34
N THR A 377 14.11 -16.22 -26.35
CA THR A 377 13.40 -17.09 -27.30
C THR A 377 11.90 -17.16 -27.00
N THR A 378 11.50 -16.80 -25.77
CA THR A 378 10.13 -16.75 -25.30
C THR A 378 9.88 -15.43 -24.58
N ASP A 379 8.68 -14.90 -24.70
CA ASP A 379 8.30 -13.62 -24.08
C ASP A 379 8.28 -13.72 -22.56
N ILE A 380 9.19 -12.98 -21.91
CA ILE A 380 9.22 -12.85 -20.45
C ILE A 380 8.02 -12.02 -20.02
N LYS A 381 7.18 -12.55 -19.14
CA LYS A 381 6.03 -11.81 -18.61
C LYS A 381 6.46 -10.78 -17.57
N VAL A 382 5.90 -9.58 -17.65
CA VAL A 382 6.30 -8.42 -16.79
C VAL A 382 6.11 -8.71 -15.30
N GLY A 383 5.11 -9.50 -14.93
CA GLY A 383 4.87 -9.89 -13.53
C GLY A 383 6.01 -10.75 -12.97
N VAL A 384 6.65 -11.59 -13.80
CA VAL A 384 7.84 -12.37 -13.39
C VAL A 384 9.02 -11.44 -13.10
N LEU A 385 9.28 -10.46 -13.96
CA LEU A 385 10.37 -9.51 -13.75
C LEU A 385 10.15 -8.67 -12.49
N THR A 386 8.92 -8.18 -12.27
CA THR A 386 8.59 -7.43 -11.04
C THR A 386 8.74 -8.28 -9.78
N ALA A 387 8.45 -9.58 -9.84
CA ALA A 387 8.66 -10.50 -8.73
C ALA A 387 10.16 -10.76 -8.46
N ILE A 388 10.95 -11.01 -9.51
CA ILE A 388 12.41 -11.25 -9.38
C ILE A 388 13.11 -10.04 -8.75
N ILE A 389 12.72 -8.82 -9.06
CA ILE A 389 13.27 -7.61 -8.46
C ILE A 389 12.64 -7.33 -7.10
N GLY A 390 11.34 -7.52 -6.97
CA GLY A 390 10.58 -7.15 -5.78
C GLY A 390 10.87 -8.03 -4.57
N VAL A 391 11.05 -9.35 -4.74
CA VAL A 391 11.31 -10.28 -3.63
C VAL A 391 12.63 -9.99 -2.93
N PRO A 392 13.78 -9.87 -3.60
CA PRO A 392 15.04 -9.52 -2.96
C PRO A 392 15.00 -8.14 -2.29
N PHE A 393 14.34 -7.15 -2.93
CA PHE A 393 14.16 -5.84 -2.34
C PHE A 393 13.34 -5.92 -1.04
N PHE A 394 12.28 -6.72 -1.02
CA PHE A 394 11.46 -6.92 0.18
C PHE A 394 12.24 -7.62 1.31
N LEU A 395 13.01 -8.64 0.99
CA LEU A 395 13.89 -9.31 1.96
C LEU A 395 14.93 -8.36 2.54
N TYR A 396 15.53 -7.51 1.70
CA TYR A 396 16.44 -6.46 2.15
C TYR A 396 15.77 -5.51 3.15
N LEU A 397 14.52 -5.09 2.89
CA LEU A 397 13.77 -4.23 3.80
C LEU A 397 13.53 -4.89 5.17
N ILE A 398 13.13 -6.16 5.19
CA ILE A 398 12.92 -6.91 6.44
C ILE A 398 14.21 -6.97 7.26
N VAL A 399 15.34 -7.29 6.61
CA VAL A 399 16.63 -7.38 7.31
C VAL A 399 17.08 -6.03 7.84
N ARG A 400 16.87 -4.96 7.07
CA ARG A 400 17.20 -3.60 7.48
C ARG A 400 16.38 -3.15 8.68
N ASP A 401 15.05 -3.35 8.65
CA ASP A 401 14.15 -2.91 9.71
C ASP A 401 14.30 -3.76 10.98
N ARG A 402 14.72 -5.02 10.87
CA ARG A 402 15.04 -5.87 12.03
C ARG A 402 16.13 -5.25 12.91
N ARG A 403 17.14 -4.58 12.31
CA ARG A 403 18.21 -3.91 13.06
C ARG A 403 17.71 -2.76 13.94
N SER A 404 16.66 -2.05 13.51
CA SER A 404 16.05 -0.99 14.29
C SER A 404 15.20 -1.50 15.46
N LEU A 405 14.61 -2.70 15.33
CA LEU A 405 13.80 -3.34 16.38
C LEU A 405 14.65 -4.02 17.47
N THR A 406 15.83 -4.52 17.11
CA THR A 406 16.76 -5.16 18.07
C THR A 406 17.68 -4.17 18.79
N GLY A 407 17.98 -3.03 18.19
CA GLY A 407 18.80 -1.97 18.78
C GLY A 407 18.15 -1.19 19.92
N GLY A 408 16.88 -1.39 20.20
CA GLY A 408 16.15 -0.79 21.33
C GLY A 408 16.07 -1.67 22.59
N LEU A 409 16.72 -2.84 22.61
CA LEU A 409 16.75 -3.79 23.72
C LEU A 409 18.14 -3.97 24.36
N SER A 410 19.15 -3.21 23.90
CA SER A 410 20.51 -3.20 24.47
C SER A 410 20.75 -1.99 25.37
#